data_a1064d476beb2663d936c9bda423d21e
#
_entry.id   a1064d476beb2663d936c9bda423d21e
#
_cell.length_a   1.000
_cell.length_b   1.000
_cell.length_c   1.000
_cell.angle_alpha   90.00
_cell.angle_beta   90.00
_cell.angle_gamma   90.00
#
_symmetry.space_group_name_H-M   'P 1'
#
loop_
_entity.id
_entity.type
_entity.pdbx_description
1 polymer ?
#
loop_
_entity_poly.entity_id
_entity_poly.type
_entity_poly.pdbx_seq_one_letter_code
_entity_poly.pdbx_strand_id
1 'polypeptide(L)'
;MVAAVGGIVQHGGVRAYGGTFFCFTDYCRPSIRIAALNQCPSIYVMTHDSVGLGEDGPTHQPVEHLTAMRAIPNVNVFRPCDGNETAAGWKVALQSTRTPTLLVLSRQNLPTLSVGDVKSHPAERGAYVLREANEGSARVILIGTGSEVQVAVAAKDILEAAGIPARVVSMPSWFLFEAQSPDYRMSVLTPGVKRVSVEAGITLAWPRYADACVGIDRFGLSAPGELALKELGITPDHVAQVAKDLLP
;
A
#
# COMPACT_ATOMS: atom_id res chain seq x y z
N MET A 1 -11.76 11.23 18.45
CA MET A 1 -11.37 9.80 18.50
C MET A 1 -9.85 9.63 18.46
N VAL A 2 -9.12 9.98 17.42
CA VAL A 2 -7.67 9.73 17.25
C VAL A 2 -6.83 10.30 18.39
N ALA A 3 -7.09 11.53 18.84
CA ALA A 3 -6.43 12.13 20.00
C ALA A 3 -6.71 11.34 21.31
N ALA A 4 -7.94 10.85 21.48
CA ALA A 4 -8.31 10.05 22.66
C ALA A 4 -7.55 8.71 22.67
N VAL A 5 -7.42 8.02 21.52
CA VAL A 5 -6.61 6.81 21.38
C VAL A 5 -5.16 7.11 21.77
N GLY A 6 -4.58 8.19 21.24
CA GLY A 6 -3.22 8.62 21.61
C GLY A 6 -3.06 8.87 23.11
N GLY A 7 -4.01 9.56 23.72
CA GLY A 7 -4.00 9.84 25.18
C GLY A 7 -4.08 8.56 26.03
N ILE A 8 -4.95 7.61 25.65
CA ILE A 8 -5.08 6.32 26.34
C ILE A 8 -3.78 5.52 26.26
N VAL A 9 -3.20 5.41 25.06
CA VAL A 9 -1.94 4.67 24.86
C VAL A 9 -0.78 5.34 25.59
N GLN A 10 -0.73 6.67 25.60
CA GLN A 10 0.30 7.45 26.29
C GLN A 10 0.18 7.36 27.82
N HIS A 11 -1.05 7.25 28.34
CA HIS A 11 -1.27 6.99 29.77
C HIS A 11 -0.67 5.65 30.20
N GLY A 12 -0.65 4.65 29.30
CA GLY A 12 -0.12 3.32 29.57
C GLY A 12 -1.15 2.36 30.17
N GLY A 13 -0.77 1.11 30.34
CA GLY A 13 -1.58 0.03 30.91
C GLY A 13 -2.51 -0.70 29.91
N VAL A 14 -2.90 -0.04 28.80
CA VAL A 14 -3.71 -0.66 27.76
C VAL A 14 -3.22 -0.28 26.37
N ARG A 15 -3.47 -1.16 25.41
CA ARG A 15 -3.34 -0.87 23.97
C ARG A 15 -4.72 -0.50 23.43
N ALA A 16 -4.84 0.72 22.92
CA ALA A 16 -6.07 1.20 22.31
C ALA A 16 -5.92 1.31 20.79
N TYR A 17 -7.01 1.08 20.08
CA TYR A 17 -7.13 1.41 18.67
C TYR A 17 -8.44 2.16 18.40
N GLY A 18 -8.50 2.86 17.29
CA GLY A 18 -9.71 3.51 16.81
C GLY A 18 -9.79 3.45 15.30
N GLY A 19 -11.00 3.50 14.76
CA GLY A 19 -11.24 3.35 13.32
C GLY A 19 -12.18 4.40 12.75
N THR A 20 -11.89 4.82 11.51
CA THR A 20 -12.75 5.68 10.69
C THR A 20 -12.41 5.48 9.21
N PHE A 21 -13.13 6.16 8.32
CA PHE A 21 -12.75 6.20 6.90
C PHE A 21 -11.45 6.96 6.70
N PHE A 22 -10.65 6.50 5.76
CA PHE A 22 -9.31 7.02 5.54
C PHE A 22 -9.29 8.48 5.08
N CYS A 23 -10.30 8.94 4.31
CA CYS A 23 -10.43 10.35 3.95
C CYS A 23 -10.47 11.28 5.18
N PHE A 24 -10.98 10.82 6.32
CA PHE A 24 -11.04 11.61 7.55
C PHE A 24 -9.68 11.75 8.27
N THR A 25 -8.61 11.21 7.70
CA THR A 25 -7.27 11.59 8.13
C THR A 25 -7.02 13.09 7.97
N ASP A 26 -7.76 13.80 7.14
CA ASP A 26 -7.73 15.25 7.04
C ASP A 26 -8.03 15.94 8.38
N TYR A 27 -8.94 15.38 9.17
CA TYR A 27 -9.25 15.86 10.52
C TYR A 27 -8.35 15.24 11.60
N CYS A 28 -7.80 14.06 11.34
CA CYS A 28 -7.00 13.29 12.31
C CYS A 28 -5.50 13.60 12.22
N ARG A 29 -5.04 14.15 11.12
CA ARG A 29 -3.62 14.35 10.82
C ARG A 29 -2.82 15.03 11.93
N PRO A 30 -3.29 16.13 12.57
CA PRO A 30 -2.56 16.76 13.68
C PRO A 30 -2.33 15.78 14.84
N SER A 31 -3.35 15.00 15.22
CA SER A 31 -3.25 14.03 16.30
C SER A 31 -2.34 12.86 15.98
N ILE A 32 -2.38 12.35 14.73
CA ILE A 32 -1.46 11.31 14.25
C ILE A 32 -0.02 11.82 14.31
N ARG A 33 0.20 13.06 13.87
CA ARG A 33 1.53 13.68 13.89
C ARG A 33 2.07 13.84 15.31
N ILE A 34 1.22 14.22 16.27
CA ILE A 34 1.61 14.32 17.69
C ILE A 34 1.92 12.94 18.27
N ALA A 35 1.13 11.90 17.95
CA ALA A 35 1.45 10.54 18.36
C ALA A 35 2.81 10.09 17.83
N ALA A 36 3.15 10.39 16.56
CA ALA A 36 4.44 10.10 15.98
C ALA A 36 5.59 10.85 16.66
N LEU A 37 5.42 12.13 16.92
CA LEU A 37 6.39 12.99 17.61
C LEU A 37 6.68 12.48 19.04
N ASN A 38 5.64 12.09 19.76
CA ASN A 38 5.73 11.57 21.12
C ASN A 38 6.12 10.08 21.17
N GLN A 39 6.40 9.46 20.02
CA GLN A 39 6.71 8.03 19.92
C GLN A 39 5.62 7.16 20.58
N CYS A 40 4.36 7.53 20.41
CA CYS A 40 3.21 6.85 20.98
C CYS A 40 2.72 5.77 20.00
N PRO A 41 2.80 4.46 20.35
CA PRO A 41 2.47 3.37 19.43
C PRO A 41 0.95 3.13 19.33
N SER A 42 0.22 4.16 18.97
CA SER A 42 -1.23 4.11 18.72
C SER A 42 -1.55 3.34 17.45
N ILE A 43 -2.70 2.68 17.42
CA ILE A 43 -3.17 1.93 16.25
C ILE A 43 -4.41 2.62 15.69
N TYR A 44 -4.39 2.89 14.38
CA TYR A 44 -5.49 3.52 13.68
C TYR A 44 -5.93 2.65 12.50
N VAL A 45 -7.18 2.18 12.55
CA VAL A 45 -7.79 1.38 11.48
C VAL A 45 -8.52 2.32 10.55
N MET A 46 -7.93 2.56 9.38
CA MET A 46 -8.42 3.50 8.38
C MET A 46 -9.01 2.74 7.20
N THR A 47 -10.33 2.64 7.14
CA THR A 47 -11.04 1.89 6.09
C THR A 47 -11.41 2.77 4.90
N HIS A 48 -11.91 2.17 3.81
CA HIS A 48 -12.32 2.91 2.62
C HIS A 48 -11.14 3.67 2.00
N ASP A 49 -10.10 2.93 1.67
CA ASP A 49 -8.73 3.35 1.42
C ASP A 49 -8.50 4.11 0.10
N SER A 50 -9.44 4.03 -0.85
CA SER A 50 -9.25 4.54 -2.22
C SER A 50 -10.57 4.85 -2.91
N VAL A 51 -10.51 5.23 -4.18
CA VAL A 51 -11.67 5.41 -5.07
C VAL A 51 -12.50 4.13 -5.24
N GLY A 52 -11.93 2.97 -4.91
CA GLY A 52 -12.63 1.69 -4.88
C GLY A 52 -13.76 1.60 -3.85
N LEU A 53 -13.90 2.60 -2.95
CA LEU A 53 -15.05 2.66 -2.05
C LEU A 53 -16.39 2.87 -2.79
N GLY A 54 -16.38 3.56 -3.94
CA GLY A 54 -17.52 3.58 -4.85
C GLY A 54 -18.37 4.86 -4.80
N GLU A 55 -19.67 4.69 -4.72
CA GLU A 55 -20.70 5.71 -5.01
C GLU A 55 -20.71 6.91 -4.07
N ASP A 56 -20.12 6.82 -2.87
CA ASP A 56 -19.99 7.94 -1.93
C ASP A 56 -19.22 9.13 -2.58
N GLY A 57 -18.44 8.81 -3.61
CA GLY A 57 -17.84 9.79 -4.50
C GLY A 57 -16.63 10.55 -3.94
N PRO A 58 -16.17 11.59 -4.65
CA PRO A 58 -14.90 12.27 -4.39
C PRO A 58 -14.72 12.81 -2.98
N THR A 59 -15.81 13.16 -2.29
CA THR A 59 -15.73 13.68 -0.91
C THR A 59 -15.28 12.63 0.11
N HIS A 60 -15.38 11.35 -0.23
CA HIS A 60 -15.02 10.23 0.64
C HIS A 60 -13.91 9.35 0.06
N GLN A 61 -13.50 9.61 -1.18
CA GLN A 61 -12.48 8.85 -1.91
C GLN A 61 -11.08 9.44 -1.66
N PRO A 62 -10.21 8.77 -0.87
CA PRO A 62 -8.83 9.21 -0.69
C PRO A 62 -8.05 9.13 -2.00
N VAL A 63 -7.26 10.15 -2.31
CA VAL A 63 -6.34 10.19 -3.45
C VAL A 63 -4.93 10.52 -2.97
N GLU A 64 -4.74 11.68 -2.31
CA GLU A 64 -3.45 12.15 -1.81
C GLU A 64 -3.11 11.62 -0.40
N HIS A 65 -4.08 11.06 0.30
CA HIS A 65 -3.99 10.71 1.73
C HIS A 65 -2.87 9.71 2.06
N LEU A 66 -2.66 8.69 1.20
CA LEU A 66 -1.55 7.74 1.39
C LEU A 66 -0.20 8.45 1.39
N THR A 67 0.06 9.28 0.40
CA THR A 67 1.29 10.06 0.29
C THR A 67 1.42 11.04 1.46
N ALA A 68 0.34 11.74 1.82
CA ALA A 68 0.33 12.69 2.93
C ALA A 68 0.62 12.01 4.29
N MET A 69 0.11 10.82 4.54
CA MET A 69 0.39 10.07 5.76
C MET A 69 1.80 9.47 5.76
N ARG A 70 2.27 8.94 4.62
CA ARG A 70 3.65 8.45 4.46
C ARG A 70 4.70 9.55 4.64
N ALA A 71 4.35 10.80 4.38
CA ALA A 71 5.23 11.95 4.56
C ALA A 71 5.46 12.35 6.03
N ILE A 72 4.66 11.84 6.98
CA ILE A 72 4.84 12.13 8.40
C ILE A 72 5.96 11.25 8.97
N PRO A 73 7.06 11.82 9.51
CA PRO A 73 8.12 11.03 10.13
C PRO A 73 7.59 10.14 11.26
N ASN A 74 8.16 8.95 11.40
CA ASN A 74 7.79 7.97 12.41
C ASN A 74 6.30 7.55 12.39
N VAL A 75 5.69 7.51 11.20
CA VAL A 75 4.35 6.91 10.99
C VAL A 75 4.49 5.69 10.11
N ASN A 76 4.04 4.54 10.60
CA ASN A 76 3.93 3.34 9.79
C ASN A 76 2.57 3.29 9.11
N VAL A 77 2.52 3.54 7.80
CA VAL A 77 1.34 3.32 6.97
C VAL A 77 1.45 1.92 6.39
N PHE A 78 0.52 1.05 6.75
CA PHE A 78 0.47 -0.35 6.30
C PHE A 78 -0.84 -0.58 5.54
N ARG A 79 -0.73 -0.80 4.23
CA ARG A 79 -1.86 -1.00 3.32
C ARG A 79 -1.83 -2.42 2.75
N PRO A 80 -2.51 -3.39 3.41
CA PRO A 80 -2.45 -4.80 3.06
C PRO A 80 -3.27 -5.13 1.82
N CYS A 81 -2.82 -6.13 1.05
CA CYS A 81 -3.52 -6.60 -0.15
C CYS A 81 -4.56 -7.69 0.12
N ASP A 82 -4.52 -8.33 1.29
CA ASP A 82 -5.43 -9.42 1.66
C ASP A 82 -5.48 -9.65 3.18
N GLY A 83 -6.21 -10.70 3.59
CA GLY A 83 -6.37 -11.06 5.00
C GLY A 83 -5.06 -11.48 5.68
N ASN A 84 -4.15 -12.15 4.97
CA ASN A 84 -2.86 -12.60 5.52
C ASN A 84 -1.94 -11.40 5.79
N GLU A 85 -1.84 -10.47 4.84
CA GLU A 85 -1.12 -9.22 5.06
C GLU A 85 -1.79 -8.35 6.14
N THR A 86 -3.12 -8.37 6.24
CA THR A 86 -3.83 -7.67 7.32
C THR A 86 -3.44 -8.22 8.68
N ALA A 87 -3.36 -9.54 8.84
CA ALA A 87 -2.88 -10.18 10.07
C ALA A 87 -1.42 -9.80 10.39
N ALA A 88 -0.55 -9.76 9.37
CA ALA A 88 0.83 -9.30 9.52
C ALA A 88 0.90 -7.82 9.96
N GLY A 89 0.06 -6.96 9.37
CA GLY A 89 -0.05 -5.55 9.75
C GLY A 89 -0.49 -5.36 11.20
N TRP A 90 -1.48 -6.12 11.66
CA TRP A 90 -1.89 -6.14 13.06
C TRP A 90 -0.76 -6.59 13.99
N LYS A 91 -0.04 -7.65 13.63
CA LYS A 91 1.12 -8.13 14.39
C LYS A 91 2.18 -7.04 14.52
N VAL A 92 2.57 -6.40 13.43
CA VAL A 92 3.52 -5.27 13.44
C VAL A 92 3.02 -4.13 14.31
N ALA A 93 1.74 -3.75 14.20
CA ALA A 93 1.15 -2.67 15.00
C ALA A 93 1.17 -3.00 16.50
N LEU A 94 0.85 -4.23 16.88
CA LEU A 94 0.85 -4.68 18.27
C LEU A 94 2.26 -4.82 18.86
N GLN A 95 3.25 -5.14 18.05
CA GLN A 95 4.66 -5.23 18.47
C GLN A 95 5.36 -3.88 18.52
N SER A 96 4.80 -2.86 17.85
CA SER A 96 5.38 -1.52 17.88
C SER A 96 5.38 -0.95 19.30
N THR A 97 6.51 -0.35 19.69
CA THR A 97 6.68 0.28 21.01
C THR A 97 6.82 1.81 20.92
N ARG A 98 7.11 2.35 19.71
CA ARG A 98 7.44 3.77 19.54
C ARG A 98 6.82 4.41 18.29
N THR A 99 6.14 3.65 17.46
CA THR A 99 5.66 4.11 16.15
C THR A 99 4.16 3.89 16.05
N PRO A 100 3.36 4.93 15.83
CA PRO A 100 1.96 4.75 15.49
C PRO A 100 1.81 4.05 14.14
N THR A 101 0.84 3.15 14.04
CA THR A 101 0.54 2.40 12.82
C THR A 101 -0.86 2.72 12.32
N LEU A 102 -0.94 3.09 11.04
CA LEU A 102 -2.19 3.18 10.29
C LEU A 102 -2.37 1.89 9.48
N LEU A 103 -3.39 1.11 9.81
CA LEU A 103 -3.84 -0.03 8.99
C LEU A 103 -4.86 0.51 8.00
N VAL A 104 -4.44 0.64 6.74
CA VAL A 104 -5.26 1.25 5.67
C VAL A 104 -5.93 0.14 4.87
N LEU A 105 -7.23 -0.04 5.07
CA LEU A 105 -7.98 -1.19 4.60
C LEU A 105 -8.98 -0.82 3.50
N SER A 106 -9.13 -1.69 2.50
CA SER A 106 -10.13 -1.54 1.45
C SER A 106 -11.56 -1.68 1.98
N ARG A 107 -12.52 -1.09 1.26
CA ARG A 107 -13.95 -1.36 1.48
C ARG A 107 -14.38 -2.64 0.79
N GLN A 108 -13.87 -2.87 -0.43
CA GLN A 108 -14.21 -4.03 -1.25
C GLN A 108 -13.52 -5.31 -0.76
N ASN A 109 -14.14 -6.44 -1.09
CA ASN A 109 -13.53 -7.74 -0.86
C ASN A 109 -12.31 -7.94 -1.78
N LEU A 110 -11.26 -8.53 -1.24
CA LEU A 110 -10.04 -8.82 -1.98
C LEU A 110 -9.76 -10.33 -1.98
N PRO A 111 -9.21 -10.87 -3.08
CA PRO A 111 -8.77 -12.27 -3.10
C PRO A 111 -7.55 -12.46 -2.20
N THR A 112 -7.40 -13.65 -1.64
CA THR A 112 -6.17 -14.04 -0.93
C THR A 112 -5.08 -14.34 -1.96
N LEU A 113 -4.06 -13.51 -2.01
CA LEU A 113 -2.96 -13.58 -2.97
C LEU A 113 -1.65 -13.97 -2.32
N SER A 114 -1.42 -13.50 -1.09
CA SER A 114 -0.18 -13.70 -0.39
C SER A 114 -0.03 -15.16 0.05
N VAL A 115 1.22 -15.62 0.01
CA VAL A 115 1.62 -16.94 0.47
C VAL A 115 2.54 -16.78 1.68
N GLY A 116 2.42 -17.64 2.65
CA GLY A 116 3.28 -17.62 3.83
C GLY A 116 2.53 -18.01 5.10
N ASP A 117 3.29 -18.25 6.14
CA ASP A 117 2.75 -18.50 7.48
C ASP A 117 2.38 -17.15 8.12
N VAL A 118 1.18 -17.05 8.68
CA VAL A 118 0.73 -15.86 9.44
C VAL A 118 1.69 -15.54 10.60
N LYS A 119 2.40 -16.54 11.12
CA LYS A 119 3.38 -16.35 12.20
C LYS A 119 4.64 -15.59 11.76
N SER A 120 5.01 -15.64 10.46
CA SER A 120 6.23 -15.03 9.91
C SER A 120 6.01 -14.53 8.47
N HIS A 121 5.00 -13.70 8.28
CA HIS A 121 4.63 -13.23 6.95
C HIS A 121 5.66 -12.21 6.43
N PRO A 122 6.12 -12.33 5.16
CA PRO A 122 7.13 -11.43 4.60
C PRO A 122 6.70 -9.96 4.52
N ALA A 123 5.40 -9.67 4.53
CA ALA A 123 4.85 -8.31 4.61
C ALA A 123 5.32 -7.53 5.85
N GLU A 124 5.75 -8.22 6.93
CA GLU A 124 6.34 -7.61 8.13
C GLU A 124 7.63 -6.82 7.80
N ARG A 125 8.26 -7.10 6.65
CA ARG A 125 9.41 -6.36 6.13
C ARG A 125 9.05 -5.14 5.27
N GLY A 126 7.76 -4.89 5.06
CA GLY A 126 7.25 -3.71 4.34
C GLY A 126 7.13 -3.86 2.83
N ALA A 127 7.94 -4.69 2.20
CA ALA A 127 7.80 -5.12 0.81
C ALA A 127 8.45 -6.49 0.62
N TYR A 128 7.92 -7.28 -0.31
CA TYR A 128 8.44 -8.60 -0.63
C TYR A 128 8.05 -9.03 -2.05
N VAL A 129 8.77 -9.99 -2.60
CA VAL A 129 8.42 -10.59 -3.89
C VAL A 129 7.23 -11.53 -3.70
N LEU A 130 6.09 -11.15 -4.26
CA LEU A 130 4.86 -11.95 -4.21
C LEU A 130 4.86 -13.02 -5.31
N ARG A 131 5.31 -12.66 -6.52
CA ARG A 131 5.44 -13.57 -7.67
C ARG A 131 6.72 -13.28 -8.41
N GLU A 132 7.51 -14.30 -8.67
CA GLU A 132 8.65 -14.21 -9.58
C GLU A 132 8.22 -14.28 -11.04
N ALA A 133 9.13 -13.94 -11.95
CA ALA A 133 8.98 -14.24 -13.36
C ALA A 133 8.81 -15.75 -13.56
N ASN A 134 7.98 -16.15 -14.54
CA ASN A 134 7.72 -17.56 -14.81
C ASN A 134 8.98 -18.25 -15.35
N GLU A 135 9.75 -17.53 -16.18
CA GLU A 135 11.01 -18.01 -16.75
C GLU A 135 12.07 -16.91 -16.74
N GLY A 136 13.30 -17.28 -16.45
CA GLY A 136 14.46 -16.39 -16.52
C GLY A 136 14.44 -15.28 -15.48
N SER A 137 15.17 -14.21 -15.76
CA SER A 137 15.22 -13.01 -14.91
C SER A 137 14.15 -12.01 -15.31
N ALA A 138 13.49 -11.40 -14.35
CA ALA A 138 12.50 -10.37 -14.61
C ALA A 138 13.09 -9.19 -15.40
N ARG A 139 12.42 -8.78 -16.47
CA ARG A 139 12.73 -7.58 -17.25
C ARG A 139 12.03 -6.35 -16.69
N VAL A 140 10.94 -6.56 -15.95
CA VAL A 140 10.18 -5.50 -15.27
C VAL A 140 9.70 -5.98 -13.91
N ILE A 141 9.65 -5.07 -12.93
CA ILE A 141 9.06 -5.29 -11.61
C ILE A 141 7.79 -4.44 -11.52
N LEU A 142 6.67 -5.08 -11.23
CA LEU A 142 5.40 -4.42 -10.94
C LEU A 142 5.25 -4.32 -9.42
N ILE A 143 5.07 -3.11 -8.90
CA ILE A 143 4.96 -2.84 -7.47
C ILE A 143 3.53 -2.42 -7.17
N GLY A 144 2.81 -3.20 -6.36
CA GLY A 144 1.45 -2.88 -5.91
C GLY A 144 1.37 -2.72 -4.39
N THR A 145 0.35 -2.00 -3.93
CA THR A 145 -0.06 -1.93 -2.53
C THR A 145 -1.57 -2.13 -2.42
N GLY A 146 -2.03 -2.70 -1.31
CA GLY A 146 -3.47 -2.85 -1.08
C GLY A 146 -4.19 -3.57 -2.22
N SER A 147 -5.35 -3.06 -2.57
CA SER A 147 -6.19 -3.64 -3.63
C SER A 147 -5.52 -3.71 -5.00
N GLU A 148 -4.51 -2.90 -5.28
CA GLU A 148 -3.86 -2.88 -6.60
C GLU A 148 -2.82 -3.97 -6.78
N VAL A 149 -2.46 -4.72 -5.75
CA VAL A 149 -1.59 -5.90 -5.88
C VAL A 149 -2.20 -6.95 -6.82
N GLN A 150 -3.54 -7.17 -6.76
CA GLN A 150 -4.23 -8.07 -7.72
C GLN A 150 -4.16 -7.54 -9.16
N VAL A 151 -4.18 -6.21 -9.34
CA VAL A 151 -4.01 -5.57 -10.66
C VAL A 151 -2.60 -5.84 -11.19
N ALA A 152 -1.58 -5.71 -10.34
CA ALA A 152 -0.20 -6.03 -10.71
C ALA A 152 -0.02 -7.52 -11.06
N VAL A 153 -0.67 -8.44 -10.33
CA VAL A 153 -0.65 -9.89 -10.65
C VAL A 153 -1.27 -10.16 -12.02
N ALA A 154 -2.45 -9.60 -12.29
CA ALA A 154 -3.11 -9.76 -13.59
C ALA A 154 -2.30 -9.11 -14.74
N ALA A 155 -1.67 -7.95 -14.50
CA ALA A 155 -0.79 -7.32 -15.48
C ALA A 155 0.47 -8.17 -15.77
N LYS A 156 1.01 -8.85 -14.74
CA LYS A 156 2.10 -9.83 -14.93
C LYS A 156 1.68 -10.91 -15.92
N ASP A 157 0.49 -11.50 -15.76
CA ASP A 157 0.02 -12.56 -16.64
C ASP A 157 -0.08 -12.09 -18.11
N ILE A 158 -0.51 -10.84 -18.34
CA ILE A 158 -0.53 -10.21 -19.68
C ILE A 158 0.89 -10.03 -20.24
N LEU A 159 1.84 -9.63 -19.42
CA LEU A 159 3.25 -9.44 -19.83
C LEU A 159 3.92 -10.78 -20.15
N GLU A 160 3.75 -11.78 -19.31
CA GLU A 160 4.29 -13.13 -19.50
C GLU A 160 3.72 -13.78 -20.77
N ALA A 161 2.42 -13.62 -21.04
CA ALA A 161 1.81 -14.07 -22.29
C ALA A 161 2.38 -13.38 -23.53
N ALA A 162 2.94 -12.18 -23.38
CA ALA A 162 3.65 -11.44 -24.43
C ALA A 162 5.16 -11.73 -24.47
N GLY A 163 5.65 -12.71 -23.69
CA GLY A 163 7.07 -13.07 -23.63
C GLY A 163 7.94 -12.07 -22.84
N ILE A 164 7.34 -11.29 -21.95
CA ILE A 164 8.04 -10.33 -21.10
C ILE A 164 8.04 -10.84 -19.66
N PRO A 165 9.16 -11.42 -19.16
CA PRO A 165 9.26 -11.89 -17.79
C PRO A 165 9.06 -10.77 -16.77
N ALA A 166 8.09 -10.91 -15.88
CA ALA A 166 7.72 -9.88 -14.93
C ALA A 166 7.64 -10.41 -13.48
N ARG A 167 8.17 -9.64 -12.54
CA ARG A 167 8.07 -9.89 -11.11
C ARG A 167 6.98 -9.01 -10.51
N VAL A 168 6.23 -9.52 -9.55
CA VAL A 168 5.30 -8.73 -8.73
C VAL A 168 5.84 -8.60 -7.32
N VAL A 169 5.86 -7.37 -6.83
CA VAL A 169 6.20 -7.00 -5.46
C VAL A 169 4.96 -6.44 -4.77
N SER A 170 4.59 -7.01 -3.63
CA SER A 170 3.67 -6.36 -2.70
C SER A 170 4.46 -5.46 -1.75
N MET A 171 4.05 -4.18 -1.65
CA MET A 171 4.73 -3.18 -0.82
C MET A 171 3.75 -2.52 0.17
N PRO A 172 3.26 -3.26 1.17
CA PRO A 172 2.28 -2.73 2.11
C PRO A 172 2.79 -1.58 2.99
N SER A 173 4.10 -1.47 3.23
CA SER A 173 4.65 -0.39 4.07
C SER A 173 6.03 0.08 3.62
N TRP A 174 6.11 1.34 3.19
CA TRP A 174 7.38 1.99 2.90
C TRP A 174 8.25 2.15 4.14
N PHE A 175 7.65 2.49 5.27
CA PHE A 175 8.35 2.68 6.55
C PHE A 175 9.14 1.44 6.97
N LEU A 176 8.51 0.27 6.90
CA LEU A 176 9.15 -0.99 7.25
C LEU A 176 10.18 -1.43 6.20
N PHE A 177 9.91 -1.19 4.92
CA PHE A 177 10.84 -1.54 3.84
C PHE A 177 12.12 -0.72 3.91
N GLU A 178 12.04 0.58 4.19
CA GLU A 178 13.20 1.44 4.35
C GLU A 178 14.08 1.06 5.56
N ALA A 179 13.50 0.44 6.58
CA ALA A 179 14.23 -0.06 7.73
C ALA A 179 15.00 -1.37 7.45
N GLN A 180 14.79 -2.00 6.27
CA GLN A 180 15.52 -3.23 5.91
C GLN A 180 16.95 -2.93 5.45
N SER A 181 17.79 -3.98 5.51
CA SER A 181 19.16 -3.89 4.99
C SER A 181 19.17 -3.55 3.48
N PRO A 182 20.22 -2.87 2.99
CA PRO A 182 20.38 -2.61 1.55
C PRO A 182 20.27 -3.88 0.71
N ASP A 183 20.87 -4.98 1.15
CA ASP A 183 20.85 -6.26 0.44
C ASP A 183 19.43 -6.80 0.29
N TYR A 184 18.63 -6.72 1.36
CA TYR A 184 17.23 -7.12 1.27
C TYR A 184 16.45 -6.24 0.31
N ARG A 185 16.62 -4.93 0.39
CA ARG A 185 15.91 -4.01 -0.51
C ARG A 185 16.30 -4.25 -1.97
N MET A 186 17.57 -4.51 -2.24
CA MET A 186 18.06 -4.86 -3.59
C MET A 186 17.56 -6.23 -4.06
N SER A 187 17.37 -7.20 -3.17
CA SER A 187 16.81 -8.51 -3.54
C SER A 187 15.34 -8.40 -3.97
N VAL A 188 14.58 -7.50 -3.36
CA VAL A 188 13.16 -7.23 -3.69
C VAL A 188 13.05 -6.36 -4.94
N LEU A 189 13.76 -5.23 -4.96
CA LEU A 189 13.80 -4.25 -6.06
C LEU A 189 15.16 -4.32 -6.76
N THR A 190 15.35 -5.36 -7.58
CA THR A 190 16.62 -5.63 -8.25
C THR A 190 17.14 -4.40 -9.00
N PRO A 191 18.38 -3.95 -8.74
CA PRO A 191 18.98 -2.82 -9.45
C PRO A 191 19.05 -3.07 -10.97
N GLY A 192 18.81 -2.01 -11.74
CA GLY A 192 18.86 -2.06 -13.20
C GLY A 192 17.62 -2.65 -13.87
N VAL A 193 16.72 -3.28 -13.14
CA VAL A 193 15.43 -3.74 -13.68
C VAL A 193 14.42 -2.59 -13.64
N LYS A 194 13.70 -2.36 -14.73
CA LYS A 194 12.65 -1.34 -14.83
C LYS A 194 11.51 -1.64 -13.87
N ARG A 195 10.88 -0.59 -13.32
CA ARG A 195 9.87 -0.71 -12.27
C ARG A 195 8.65 0.14 -12.61
N VAL A 196 7.48 -0.46 -12.46
CA VAL A 196 6.18 0.23 -12.58
C VAL A 196 5.43 0.07 -11.27
N SER A 197 4.99 1.17 -10.68
CA SER A 197 4.08 1.13 -9.52
C SER A 197 2.63 1.20 -9.96
N VAL A 198 1.74 0.54 -9.21
CA VAL A 198 0.30 0.70 -9.32
C VAL A 198 -0.32 0.90 -7.94
N GLU A 199 -0.99 2.04 -7.76
CA GLU A 199 -1.69 2.41 -6.53
C GLU A 199 -2.84 3.36 -6.86
N ALA A 200 -4.05 3.09 -6.34
CA ALA A 200 -5.21 3.98 -6.47
C ALA A 200 -5.04 5.21 -5.54
N GLY A 201 -4.07 6.05 -5.87
CA GLY A 201 -3.68 7.26 -5.18
C GLY A 201 -2.75 8.10 -6.05
N ILE A 202 -2.37 9.28 -5.55
CA ILE A 202 -1.51 10.23 -6.27
C ILE A 202 -0.12 9.64 -6.52
N THR A 203 0.42 9.85 -7.73
CA THR A 203 1.73 9.30 -8.14
C THR A 203 2.93 10.01 -7.51
N LEU A 204 2.74 11.21 -6.96
CA LEU A 204 3.76 12.17 -6.53
C LEU A 204 4.99 11.57 -5.83
N ALA A 205 4.83 10.58 -4.96
CA ALA A 205 5.95 10.04 -4.18
C ALA A 205 6.52 8.73 -4.74
N TRP A 206 5.87 8.10 -5.71
CA TRP A 206 6.27 6.83 -6.29
C TRP A 206 7.57 6.85 -7.11
N PRO A 207 7.99 7.96 -7.76
CA PRO A 207 9.29 8.03 -8.43
C PRO A 207 10.49 7.68 -7.54
N ARG A 208 10.30 7.61 -6.21
CA ARG A 208 11.32 7.07 -5.28
C ARG A 208 11.63 5.59 -5.51
N TYR A 209 10.66 4.81 -6.01
CA TYR A 209 10.74 3.35 -6.14
C TYR A 209 10.54 2.86 -7.57
N ALA A 210 9.90 3.63 -8.42
CA ALA A 210 9.46 3.23 -9.74
C ALA A 210 9.91 4.21 -10.83
N ASP A 211 10.18 3.68 -12.04
CA ASP A 211 10.53 4.46 -13.23
C ASP A 211 9.27 5.02 -13.92
N ALA A 212 8.12 4.34 -13.78
CA ALA A 212 6.82 4.79 -14.22
C ALA A 212 5.75 4.43 -13.19
N CYS A 213 4.66 5.20 -13.16
CA CYS A 213 3.62 5.08 -12.13
C CYS A 213 2.23 5.05 -12.77
N VAL A 214 1.42 4.08 -12.39
CA VAL A 214 -0.01 4.05 -12.67
C VAL A 214 -0.74 4.44 -11.40
N GLY A 215 -1.38 5.60 -11.39
CA GLY A 215 -2.06 6.18 -10.24
C GLY A 215 -3.16 7.14 -10.63
N ILE A 216 -3.64 7.92 -9.68
CA ILE A 216 -4.78 8.83 -9.85
C ILE A 216 -4.35 10.22 -9.41
N ASP A 217 -4.00 11.09 -10.38
CA ASP A 217 -3.58 12.48 -10.12
C ASP A 217 -4.74 13.48 -10.31
N ARG A 218 -5.94 13.07 -9.90
CA ARG A 218 -7.17 13.86 -9.92
C ARG A 218 -8.15 13.34 -8.87
N PHE A 219 -9.20 14.10 -8.56
CA PHE A 219 -10.28 13.59 -7.72
C PHE A 219 -11.02 12.42 -8.39
N GLY A 220 -11.62 11.58 -7.57
CA GLY A 220 -12.34 10.39 -7.98
C GLY A 220 -13.67 10.65 -8.68
N LEU A 221 -14.50 9.62 -8.76
CA LEU A 221 -15.78 9.61 -9.47
C LEU A 221 -16.86 8.97 -8.57
N SER A 222 -18.08 9.52 -8.59
CA SER A 222 -19.23 8.85 -7.98
C SER A 222 -19.76 7.77 -8.94
N ALA A 223 -19.31 6.53 -8.76
CA ALA A 223 -19.64 5.37 -9.56
C ALA A 223 -19.40 4.09 -8.73
N PRO A 224 -19.91 2.91 -9.15
CA PRO A 224 -19.47 1.64 -8.57
C PRO A 224 -17.93 1.53 -8.55
N GLY A 225 -17.36 1.03 -7.44
CA GLY A 225 -15.92 1.09 -7.21
C GLY A 225 -15.07 0.48 -8.34
N GLU A 226 -15.50 -0.65 -8.90
CA GLU A 226 -14.81 -1.29 -10.05
C GLU A 226 -14.83 -0.40 -11.29
N LEU A 227 -15.97 0.27 -11.56
CA LEU A 227 -16.09 1.20 -12.67
C LEU A 227 -15.22 2.43 -12.44
N ALA A 228 -15.22 2.98 -11.21
CA ALA A 228 -14.38 4.12 -10.86
C ALA A 228 -12.89 3.80 -11.07
N LEU A 229 -12.41 2.65 -10.60
CA LEU A 229 -11.03 2.20 -10.81
C LEU A 229 -10.69 2.08 -12.29
N LYS A 230 -11.58 1.46 -13.07
CA LYS A 230 -11.40 1.31 -14.53
C LYS A 230 -11.33 2.64 -15.26
N GLU A 231 -12.29 3.54 -15.02
CA GLU A 231 -12.34 4.86 -15.66
C GLU A 231 -11.14 5.75 -15.27
N LEU A 232 -10.57 5.52 -14.10
CA LEU A 232 -9.37 6.22 -13.62
C LEU A 232 -8.07 5.51 -14.00
N GLY A 233 -8.14 4.47 -14.84
CA GLY A 233 -6.97 3.84 -15.43
C GLY A 233 -6.27 2.81 -14.53
N ILE A 234 -6.86 2.41 -13.42
CA ILE A 234 -6.32 1.35 -12.55
C ILE A 234 -6.77 0.00 -13.10
N THR A 235 -6.12 -0.44 -14.18
CA THR A 235 -6.45 -1.70 -14.87
C THR A 235 -5.20 -2.51 -15.19
N PRO A 236 -5.30 -3.85 -15.26
CA PRO A 236 -4.17 -4.70 -15.65
C PRO A 236 -3.60 -4.37 -17.05
N ASP A 237 -4.47 -4.10 -18.02
CA ASP A 237 -4.06 -3.75 -19.37
C ASP A 237 -3.23 -2.45 -19.40
N HIS A 238 -3.66 -1.43 -18.68
CA HIS A 238 -2.93 -0.16 -18.60
C HIS A 238 -1.56 -0.33 -17.92
N VAL A 239 -1.50 -1.08 -16.80
CA VAL A 239 -0.22 -1.38 -16.13
C VAL A 239 0.71 -2.14 -17.06
N ALA A 240 0.20 -3.16 -17.78
CA ALA A 240 0.99 -3.94 -18.73
C ALA A 240 1.47 -3.07 -19.91
N GLN A 241 0.63 -2.13 -20.40
CA GLN A 241 1.01 -1.22 -21.49
C GLN A 241 2.13 -0.27 -21.02
N VAL A 242 1.98 0.38 -19.84
CA VAL A 242 3.02 1.24 -19.27
C VAL A 242 4.33 0.48 -19.09
N ALA A 243 4.27 -0.79 -18.67
CA ALA A 243 5.45 -1.62 -18.52
C ALA A 243 6.12 -1.94 -19.89
N LYS A 244 5.32 -2.18 -20.94
CA LYS A 244 5.84 -2.39 -22.32
C LYS A 244 6.52 -1.13 -22.86
N ASP A 245 5.91 0.03 -22.66
CA ASP A 245 6.43 1.32 -23.14
C ASP A 245 7.74 1.74 -22.46
N LEU A 246 8.01 1.18 -21.27
CA LEU A 246 9.23 1.44 -20.51
C LEU A 246 10.40 0.57 -20.94
N LEU A 247 10.13 -0.52 -21.64
CA LEU A 247 11.13 -1.48 -22.10
C LEU A 247 11.61 -1.13 -23.51
N PRO A 248 12.92 -1.37 -23.82
CA PRO A 248 13.45 -1.18 -25.15
C PRO A 248 12.92 -2.21 -26.15
#